data_56a78feffc08681a2e5045573385f092
#
_entry.id   56a78feffc08681a2e5045573385f092
#
_cell.length_a   1.000
_cell.length_b   1.000
_cell.length_c   1.000
_cell.angle_alpha   90.00
_cell.angle_beta   90.00
_cell.angle_gamma   90.00
#
_symmetry.space_group_name_H-M   'P 1'
#
loop_
_entity.id
_entity.type
_entity.pdbx_description
1 polymer ?
#
loop_
_entity_poly.entity_id
_entity_poly.type
_entity_poly.pdbx_seq_one_letter_code
_entity_poly.pdbx_strand_id
1 'polypeptide(L)'
;GTVSKVINGIPVGEEYRKKVEQAIKELDYHLNAYARGLKSNRTNTIAVILPTIAHPYFGLIAHCINSSLQKRGYRMLLCDTDYDNEKEQEMIRMAEQNKVDGIIALTYDPKLEVPSEINSVSIDRYLGANIPCVASDNYAGGRLAAEKLMENGCRKLAFLRVGSSIVGETNKRKDGFVAACEAAGVPYEIKNLEDARDGTVFDPMAEFAVFLDDYLQDGVLEFDGIFCVTDRLAYQIVQLLRLMGLRVPEDVQVIGFDGLRTFGDMDYYCST
;
A
#
# COMPACT_ATOMS: atom_id res chain seq x y z
N GLY A 1 40.50 -0.29 19.68
CA GLY A 1 41.72 -1.02 19.35
C GLY A 1 42.01 -1.04 17.86
N THR A 2 43.21 -1.47 17.44
CA THR A 2 43.65 -1.49 16.02
C THR A 2 42.73 -2.27 15.10
N VAL A 3 42.28 -3.45 15.52
CA VAL A 3 41.33 -4.28 14.77
C VAL A 3 40.05 -3.50 14.41
N SER A 4 39.45 -2.81 15.39
CA SER A 4 38.25 -1.98 15.17
C SER A 4 38.52 -0.83 14.20
N LYS A 5 39.72 -0.25 14.21
CA LYS A 5 40.10 0.83 13.28
C LYS A 5 40.19 0.30 11.84
N VAL A 6 40.87 -0.84 11.65
CA VAL A 6 40.99 -1.48 10.33
C VAL A 6 39.62 -1.84 9.78
N ILE A 7 38.80 -2.47 10.57
CA ILE A 7 37.44 -2.89 10.21
C ILE A 7 36.54 -1.70 9.82
N ASN A 8 36.72 -0.53 10.43
CA ASN A 8 35.94 0.67 10.13
C ASN A 8 36.61 1.62 9.11
N GLY A 9 37.67 1.15 8.42
CA GLY A 9 38.35 1.95 7.41
C GLY A 9 39.14 3.14 7.95
N ILE A 10 39.39 3.20 9.27
CA ILE A 10 40.19 4.26 9.88
C ILE A 10 41.66 3.99 9.61
N PRO A 11 42.41 4.98 9.12
CA PRO A 11 43.84 4.79 8.82
C PRO A 11 44.65 4.24 10.01
N VAL A 12 45.41 3.18 9.72
CA VAL A 12 46.38 2.57 10.63
C VAL A 12 47.65 2.27 9.86
N GLY A 13 48.74 2.02 10.53
CA GLY A 13 50.00 1.60 9.88
C GLY A 13 49.76 0.36 8.99
N GLU A 14 50.38 0.34 7.81
CA GLU A 14 50.10 -0.64 6.77
C GLU A 14 50.41 -2.08 7.22
N GLU A 15 51.42 -2.30 8.03
CA GLU A 15 51.75 -3.58 8.61
C GLU A 15 50.63 -4.13 9.48
N TYR A 16 50.06 -3.29 10.34
CA TYR A 16 48.92 -3.68 11.19
C TYR A 16 47.68 -3.95 10.39
N ARG A 17 47.41 -3.18 9.34
CA ARG A 17 46.29 -3.41 8.44
C ARG A 17 46.36 -4.78 7.79
N LYS A 18 47.53 -5.12 7.19
CA LYS A 18 47.73 -6.42 6.54
C LYS A 18 47.58 -7.61 7.51
N LYS A 19 48.11 -7.48 8.74
CA LYS A 19 47.96 -8.54 9.76
C LYS A 19 46.49 -8.74 10.16
N VAL A 20 45.70 -7.67 10.29
CA VAL A 20 44.29 -7.78 10.65
C VAL A 20 43.47 -8.32 9.49
N GLU A 21 43.70 -7.86 8.26
CA GLU A 21 43.03 -8.36 7.06
C GLU A 21 43.31 -9.86 6.83
N GLN A 22 44.56 -10.32 7.07
CA GLN A 22 44.94 -11.71 6.99
C GLN A 22 44.22 -12.53 8.07
N ALA A 23 44.21 -12.09 9.30
CA ALA A 23 43.51 -12.77 10.40
C ALA A 23 41.99 -12.85 10.18
N ILE A 24 41.39 -11.82 9.62
CA ILE A 24 39.96 -11.81 9.22
C ILE A 24 39.70 -12.91 8.18
N LYS A 25 40.60 -13.06 7.19
CA LYS A 25 40.50 -14.07 6.14
C LYS A 25 40.72 -15.48 6.65
N GLU A 26 41.73 -15.66 7.51
CA GLU A 26 42.11 -17.00 8.08
C GLU A 26 41.03 -17.52 9.04
N LEU A 27 40.39 -16.63 9.79
CA LEU A 27 39.35 -16.96 10.77
C LEU A 27 37.94 -16.96 10.19
N ASP A 28 37.82 -16.70 8.89
CA ASP A 28 36.49 -16.46 8.24
C ASP A 28 35.59 -15.51 9.06
N TYR A 29 36.21 -14.45 9.60
CA TYR A 29 35.56 -13.58 10.53
C TYR A 29 34.58 -12.67 9.82
N HIS A 30 33.28 -12.96 9.97
CA HIS A 30 32.19 -12.12 9.51
C HIS A 30 31.84 -11.07 10.57
N LEU A 31 31.89 -9.83 10.17
CA LEU A 31 31.46 -8.73 11.02
C LEU A 31 29.99 -8.90 11.40
N ASN A 32 29.75 -9.07 12.69
CA ASN A 32 28.41 -9.04 13.21
C ASN A 32 27.87 -7.59 13.13
N ALA A 33 27.00 -7.32 12.15
CA ALA A 33 26.39 -6.01 11.94
C ALA A 33 25.60 -5.54 13.17
N TYR A 34 25.01 -6.47 13.93
CA TYR A 34 24.30 -6.16 15.18
C TYR A 34 25.25 -5.69 16.28
N ALA A 35 26.43 -6.34 16.45
CA ALA A 35 27.42 -5.91 17.43
C ALA A 35 28.00 -4.53 17.12
N ARG A 36 28.06 -4.15 15.84
CA ARG A 36 28.47 -2.80 15.42
C ARG A 36 27.35 -1.79 15.64
N GLY A 37 26.09 -2.17 15.38
CA GLY A 37 24.90 -1.36 15.65
C GLY A 37 24.76 -0.97 17.11
N LEU A 38 25.04 -1.89 18.04
CA LEU A 38 25.05 -1.62 19.47
C LEU A 38 26.04 -0.52 19.88
N LYS A 39 27.15 -0.38 19.17
CA LYS A 39 28.18 0.64 19.47
C LYS A 39 27.88 1.99 18.82
N SER A 40 27.22 2.01 17.68
CA SER A 40 26.84 3.23 16.95
C SER A 40 25.42 3.69 17.21
N ASN A 41 24.64 2.94 17.96
CA ASN A 41 23.19 3.09 18.16
C ASN A 41 22.40 3.16 16.83
N ARG A 42 22.93 2.50 15.77
CA ARG A 42 22.32 2.41 14.44
C ARG A 42 22.52 1.03 13.87
N THR A 43 21.43 0.41 13.43
CA THR A 43 21.44 -0.92 12.80
C THR A 43 21.43 -0.84 11.27
N ASN A 44 21.21 0.35 10.69
CA ASN A 44 20.95 0.58 9.29
C ASN A 44 19.85 -0.35 8.75
N THR A 45 18.82 -0.55 9.55
CA THR A 45 17.69 -1.43 9.24
C THR A 45 16.39 -0.66 9.44
N ILE A 46 15.52 -0.72 8.45
CA ILE A 46 14.16 -0.18 8.50
C ILE A 46 13.18 -1.35 8.44
N ALA A 47 12.26 -1.42 9.37
CA ALA A 47 11.15 -2.36 9.30
C ALA A 47 10.07 -1.80 8.38
N VAL A 48 9.59 -2.62 7.45
CA VAL A 48 8.48 -2.29 6.55
C VAL A 48 7.36 -3.28 6.84
N ILE A 49 6.28 -2.80 7.43
CA ILE A 49 5.15 -3.60 7.87
C ILE A 49 3.99 -3.37 6.91
N LEU A 50 3.58 -4.42 6.23
CA LEU A 50 2.53 -4.39 5.22
C LEU A 50 1.46 -5.43 5.54
N PRO A 51 0.19 -5.17 5.17
CA PRO A 51 -0.91 -6.10 5.42
C PRO A 51 -0.76 -7.41 4.65
N THR A 52 -0.17 -7.38 3.45
CA THR A 52 0.18 -8.57 2.67
C THR A 52 1.11 -8.21 1.53
N ILE A 53 2.00 -9.12 1.16
CA ILE A 53 2.82 -9.00 -0.06
C ILE A 53 2.21 -9.72 -1.26
N ALA A 54 1.16 -10.49 -1.06
CA ALA A 54 0.47 -11.20 -2.13
C ALA A 54 -0.34 -10.27 -3.06
N HIS A 55 -0.68 -9.06 -2.59
CA HIS A 55 -1.36 -8.08 -3.42
C HIS A 55 -0.34 -7.29 -4.25
N PRO A 56 -0.51 -7.17 -5.58
CA PRO A 56 0.46 -6.51 -6.47
C PRO A 56 0.86 -5.09 -6.04
N TYR A 57 -0.09 -4.31 -5.55
CA TYR A 57 0.15 -2.95 -5.04
C TYR A 57 1.17 -2.93 -3.90
N PHE A 58 0.99 -3.80 -2.89
CA PHE A 58 1.90 -3.84 -1.74
C PHE A 58 3.26 -4.43 -2.10
N GLY A 59 3.30 -5.41 -3.01
CA GLY A 59 4.54 -5.94 -3.54
C GLY A 59 5.37 -4.86 -4.28
N LEU A 60 4.71 -4.03 -5.08
CA LEU A 60 5.35 -2.92 -5.78
C LEU A 60 5.86 -1.85 -4.81
N ILE A 61 5.06 -1.48 -3.81
CA ILE A 61 5.49 -0.55 -2.75
C ILE A 61 6.73 -1.10 -2.02
N ALA A 62 6.70 -2.37 -1.59
CA ALA A 62 7.84 -3.00 -0.93
C ALA A 62 9.10 -2.96 -1.80
N HIS A 63 8.98 -3.24 -3.10
CA HIS A 63 10.09 -3.15 -4.05
C HIS A 63 10.65 -1.73 -4.14
N CYS A 64 9.80 -0.72 -4.30
CA CYS A 64 10.21 0.68 -4.39
C CYS A 64 10.88 1.18 -3.12
N ILE A 65 10.32 0.83 -1.94
CA ILE A 65 10.91 1.16 -0.65
C ILE A 65 12.29 0.51 -0.52
N ASN A 66 12.39 -0.80 -0.79
CA ASN A 66 13.66 -1.52 -0.69
C ASN A 66 14.73 -0.91 -1.60
N SER A 67 14.40 -0.58 -2.85
CA SER A 67 15.31 0.07 -3.79
C SER A 67 15.79 1.43 -3.27
N SER A 68 14.91 2.21 -2.65
CA SER A 68 15.23 3.50 -2.07
C SER A 68 16.09 3.38 -0.82
N LEU A 69 15.84 2.39 0.03
CA LEU A 69 16.63 2.10 1.24
C LEU A 69 18.04 1.63 0.89
N GLN A 70 18.18 0.72 -0.07
CA GLN A 70 19.48 0.20 -0.52
C GLN A 70 20.40 1.33 -1.05
N LYS A 71 19.86 2.27 -1.84
CA LYS A 71 20.60 3.44 -2.33
C LYS A 71 21.14 4.32 -1.19
N ARG A 72 20.55 4.23 0.00
CA ARG A 72 20.94 5.00 1.19
C ARG A 72 21.72 4.17 2.21
N GLY A 73 22.07 2.92 1.87
CA GLY A 73 22.82 2.02 2.75
C GLY A 73 22.00 1.38 3.87
N TYR A 74 20.66 1.42 3.77
CA TYR A 74 19.76 0.73 4.68
C TYR A 74 19.36 -0.64 4.16
N ARG A 75 19.08 -1.55 5.10
CA ARG A 75 18.46 -2.85 4.84
C ARG A 75 16.98 -2.77 5.18
N MET A 76 16.16 -3.51 4.45
CA MET A 76 14.75 -3.65 4.72
C MET A 76 14.49 -4.94 5.50
N LEU A 77 13.76 -4.83 6.61
CA LEU A 77 13.11 -5.95 7.28
C LEU A 77 11.63 -5.92 6.88
N LEU A 78 11.24 -6.82 5.98
CA LEU A 78 9.87 -6.87 5.49
C LEU A 78 9.02 -7.79 6.37
N CYS A 79 7.90 -7.27 6.85
CA CYS A 79 6.92 -7.95 7.69
C CYS A 79 5.59 -8.01 6.95
N ASP A 80 5.09 -9.23 6.73
CA ASP A 80 3.76 -9.53 6.18
C ASP A 80 2.85 -9.95 7.33
N THR A 81 1.75 -9.23 7.56
CA THR A 81 0.88 -9.44 8.71
C THR A 81 -0.40 -10.19 8.36
N ASP A 82 -0.65 -10.42 7.07
CA ASP A 82 -1.86 -11.09 6.58
C ASP A 82 -3.16 -10.47 7.13
N TYR A 83 -3.18 -9.13 7.23
CA TYR A 83 -4.28 -8.35 7.81
C TYR A 83 -4.61 -8.69 9.28
N ASP A 84 -3.71 -9.34 10.01
CA ASP A 84 -3.89 -9.75 11.39
C ASP A 84 -3.33 -8.68 12.34
N ASN A 85 -4.21 -8.10 13.17
CA ASN A 85 -3.85 -7.03 14.10
C ASN A 85 -2.87 -7.51 15.19
N GLU A 86 -2.97 -8.76 15.64
CA GLU A 86 -2.05 -9.31 16.65
C GLU A 86 -0.65 -9.45 16.06
N LYS A 87 -0.55 -9.91 14.81
CA LYS A 87 0.72 -9.95 14.07
C LYS A 87 1.29 -8.55 13.85
N GLU A 88 0.45 -7.54 13.53
CA GLU A 88 0.93 -6.16 13.41
C GLU A 88 1.61 -5.70 14.71
N GLN A 89 0.98 -5.92 15.87
CA GLN A 89 1.57 -5.58 17.18
C GLN A 89 2.84 -6.38 17.46
N GLU A 90 2.86 -7.66 17.10
CA GLU A 90 4.06 -8.50 17.25
C GLU A 90 5.24 -7.98 16.40
N MET A 91 4.97 -7.57 15.15
CA MET A 91 6.01 -7.02 14.27
C MET A 91 6.56 -5.69 14.78
N ILE A 92 5.73 -4.85 15.39
CA ILE A 92 6.20 -3.62 16.07
C ILE A 92 7.13 -3.98 17.23
N ARG A 93 6.73 -4.91 18.11
CA ARG A 93 7.58 -5.37 19.23
C ARG A 93 8.90 -5.98 18.74
N MET A 94 8.84 -6.78 17.67
CA MET A 94 10.03 -7.35 17.06
C MET A 94 10.95 -6.26 16.49
N ALA A 95 10.41 -5.24 15.84
CA ALA A 95 11.18 -4.11 15.31
C ALA A 95 11.90 -3.34 16.45
N GLU A 96 11.21 -3.11 17.58
CA GLU A 96 11.79 -2.51 18.77
C GLU A 96 12.93 -3.37 19.36
N GLN A 97 12.69 -4.67 19.55
CA GLN A 97 13.70 -5.61 20.06
C GLN A 97 14.93 -5.70 19.18
N ASN A 98 14.75 -5.64 17.86
CA ASN A 98 15.83 -5.63 16.88
C ASN A 98 16.50 -4.24 16.75
N LYS A 99 16.04 -3.23 17.47
CA LYS A 99 16.55 -1.84 17.44
C LYS A 99 16.65 -1.31 16.02
N VAL A 100 15.59 -1.46 15.24
CA VAL A 100 15.55 -0.88 13.90
C VAL A 100 15.66 0.65 13.98
N ASP A 101 16.22 1.28 12.96
CA ASP A 101 16.40 2.73 12.93
C ASP A 101 15.10 3.47 12.58
N GLY A 102 14.11 2.75 12.09
CA GLY A 102 12.78 3.30 11.78
C GLY A 102 11.80 2.25 11.31
N ILE A 103 10.53 2.66 11.26
CA ILE A 103 9.39 1.84 10.80
C ILE A 103 8.68 2.58 9.68
N ILE A 104 8.35 1.86 8.61
CA ILE A 104 7.40 2.27 7.59
C ILE A 104 6.25 1.27 7.64
N ALA A 105 5.02 1.73 7.90
CA ALA A 105 3.90 0.82 8.06
C ALA A 105 2.65 1.27 7.30
N LEU A 106 1.95 0.31 6.73
CA LEU A 106 0.58 0.45 6.29
C LEU A 106 -0.28 -0.46 7.15
N THR A 107 -1.05 0.13 8.06
CA THR A 107 -1.81 -0.61 9.07
C THR A 107 -3.30 -0.65 8.75
N TYR A 108 -3.94 -1.69 9.25
CA TYR A 108 -5.38 -1.79 9.35
C TYR A 108 -5.84 -1.99 10.81
N ASP A 109 -4.94 -1.88 11.77
CA ASP A 109 -5.27 -1.88 13.20
C ASP A 109 -5.44 -0.43 13.70
N PRO A 110 -6.68 -0.01 14.09
CA PRO A 110 -6.91 1.33 14.62
C PRO A 110 -6.29 1.54 16.00
N LYS A 111 -5.83 0.48 16.65
CA LYS A 111 -5.23 0.49 17.99
C LYS A 111 -3.73 0.22 17.97
N LEU A 112 -3.12 0.17 16.77
CA LEU A 112 -1.70 -0.09 16.65
C LEU A 112 -0.90 0.99 17.36
N GLU A 113 -0.11 0.59 18.36
CA GLU A 113 0.77 1.47 19.09
C GLU A 113 2.20 1.32 18.60
N VAL A 114 2.81 2.44 18.23
CA VAL A 114 4.21 2.49 17.80
C VAL A 114 5.00 3.25 18.85
N PRO A 115 6.12 2.68 19.36
CA PRO A 115 6.97 3.37 20.34
C PRO A 115 7.44 4.73 19.83
N SER A 116 7.32 5.77 20.66
CA SER A 116 7.67 7.15 20.31
C SER A 116 9.17 7.35 20.02
N GLU A 117 9.98 6.45 20.51
CA GLU A 117 11.43 6.45 20.36
C GLU A 117 11.88 5.98 18.96
N ILE A 118 10.99 5.33 18.22
CA ILE A 118 11.28 4.82 16.87
C ILE A 118 10.72 5.79 15.83
N ASN A 119 11.58 6.32 14.97
CA ASN A 119 11.13 7.15 13.86
C ASN A 119 10.20 6.35 12.95
N SER A 120 8.98 6.82 12.78
CA SER A 120 7.96 6.07 12.06
C SER A 120 7.27 6.93 11.00
N VAL A 121 6.88 6.28 9.91
CA VAL A 121 6.10 6.88 8.81
C VAL A 121 4.99 5.90 8.44
N SER A 122 3.80 6.40 8.25
CA SER A 122 2.68 5.61 7.74
C SER A 122 2.45 5.81 6.24
N ILE A 123 1.81 4.84 5.62
CA ILE A 123 1.36 4.91 4.22
C ILE A 123 -0.16 4.83 4.20
N ASP A 124 -0.82 5.80 3.55
CA ASP A 124 -2.27 5.87 3.30
C ASP A 124 -3.17 5.81 4.56
N ARG A 125 -2.66 5.40 5.69
CA ARG A 125 -3.39 5.22 6.96
C ARG A 125 -2.69 5.95 8.08
N TYR A 126 -3.46 6.53 8.99
CA TYR A 126 -2.89 7.25 10.13
C TYR A 126 -2.49 6.27 11.25
N LEU A 127 -1.24 6.32 11.68
CA LEU A 127 -0.69 5.54 12.80
C LEU A 127 -0.73 6.28 14.14
N GLY A 128 -1.23 7.51 14.15
CA GLY A 128 -1.27 8.38 15.31
C GLY A 128 -1.06 9.84 14.93
N ALA A 129 -1.37 10.75 15.85
CA ALA A 129 -1.39 12.20 15.58
C ALA A 129 -0.01 12.78 15.19
N ASN A 130 1.08 12.17 15.64
CA ASN A 130 2.43 12.68 15.45
C ASN A 130 3.28 11.88 14.45
N ILE A 131 2.70 10.86 13.81
CA ILE A 131 3.42 10.06 12.80
C ILE A 131 3.06 10.59 11.42
N PRO A 132 4.05 11.04 10.62
CA PRO A 132 3.79 11.51 9.27
C PRO A 132 3.14 10.41 8.42
N CYS A 133 2.15 10.80 7.63
CA CYS A 133 1.51 9.92 6.66
C CYS A 133 1.93 10.33 5.24
N VAL A 134 2.39 9.37 4.46
CA VAL A 134 2.68 9.53 3.03
C VAL A 134 1.56 8.88 2.24
N ALA A 135 0.92 9.65 1.38
CA ALA A 135 -0.19 9.18 0.56
C ALA A 135 -0.18 9.83 -0.82
N SER A 136 -0.88 9.23 -1.76
CA SER A 136 -1.23 9.89 -3.01
C SER A 136 -2.23 11.02 -2.74
N ASP A 137 -2.35 11.98 -3.68
CA ASP A 137 -3.45 12.94 -3.64
C ASP A 137 -4.76 12.23 -4.04
N ASN A 138 -5.32 11.52 -3.05
CA ASN A 138 -6.51 10.70 -3.24
C ASN A 138 -7.75 11.54 -3.60
N TYR A 139 -7.83 12.78 -3.12
CA TYR A 139 -8.92 13.68 -3.47
C TYR A 139 -8.84 14.11 -4.93
N ALA A 140 -7.66 14.57 -5.37
CA ALA A 140 -7.47 14.94 -6.77
C ALA A 140 -7.66 13.73 -7.70
N GLY A 141 -7.18 12.54 -7.31
CA GLY A 141 -7.36 11.33 -8.10
C GLY A 141 -8.83 10.91 -8.23
N GLY A 142 -9.61 11.00 -7.16
CA GLY A 142 -11.06 10.74 -7.22
C GLY A 142 -11.80 11.73 -8.11
N ARG A 143 -11.42 13.01 -8.06
CA ARG A 143 -11.93 14.04 -8.93
C ARG A 143 -11.62 13.78 -10.40
N LEU A 144 -10.34 13.46 -10.69
CA LEU A 144 -9.89 13.15 -12.05
C LEU A 144 -10.62 11.93 -12.64
N ALA A 145 -10.88 10.89 -11.84
CA ALA A 145 -11.62 9.71 -12.29
C ALA A 145 -13.05 10.07 -12.72
N ALA A 146 -13.77 10.87 -11.92
CA ALA A 146 -15.10 11.34 -12.29
C ALA A 146 -15.08 12.25 -13.53
N GLU A 147 -14.16 13.22 -13.57
CA GLU A 147 -13.99 14.10 -14.71
C GLU A 147 -13.72 13.33 -15.99
N LYS A 148 -12.86 12.28 -15.91
CA LYS A 148 -12.54 11.44 -17.07
C LYS A 148 -13.74 10.67 -17.59
N LEU A 149 -14.55 10.11 -16.71
CA LEU A 149 -15.80 9.45 -17.11
C LEU A 149 -16.75 10.45 -17.80
N MET A 150 -16.91 11.64 -17.24
CA MET A 150 -17.74 12.70 -17.83
C MET A 150 -17.20 13.20 -19.19
N GLU A 151 -15.89 13.38 -19.32
CA GLU A 151 -15.23 13.70 -20.60
C GLU A 151 -15.49 12.66 -21.68
N ASN A 152 -15.56 11.38 -21.28
CA ASN A 152 -15.87 10.28 -22.17
C ASN A 152 -17.37 10.15 -22.48
N GLY A 153 -18.21 11.07 -21.95
CA GLY A 153 -19.63 11.18 -22.26
C GLY A 153 -20.56 10.51 -21.26
N CYS A 154 -20.05 9.97 -20.15
CA CYS A 154 -20.87 9.39 -19.09
C CYS A 154 -21.72 10.45 -18.41
N ARG A 155 -22.99 10.12 -18.13
CA ARG A 155 -24.02 11.05 -17.63
C ARG A 155 -24.61 10.67 -16.27
N LYS A 156 -24.50 9.41 -15.86
CA LYS A 156 -24.87 8.94 -14.53
C LYS A 156 -23.75 8.04 -14.02
N LEU A 157 -23.16 8.40 -12.90
CA LEU A 157 -21.96 7.74 -12.39
C LEU A 157 -22.26 6.91 -11.14
N ALA A 158 -21.43 5.89 -10.88
CA ALA A 158 -21.42 5.20 -9.61
C ALA A 158 -19.99 5.14 -9.04
N PHE A 159 -19.90 5.23 -7.71
CA PHE A 159 -18.67 4.97 -6.96
C PHE A 159 -18.81 3.68 -6.17
N LEU A 160 -17.90 2.74 -6.38
CA LEU A 160 -17.91 1.44 -5.70
C LEU A 160 -16.66 1.28 -4.84
N ARG A 161 -16.86 0.89 -3.59
CA ARG A 161 -15.79 0.68 -2.62
C ARG A 161 -16.02 -0.56 -1.77
N VAL A 162 -14.97 -1.34 -1.59
CA VAL A 162 -14.80 -2.27 -0.48
C VAL A 162 -13.62 -1.81 0.34
N GLY A 163 -13.75 -1.76 1.63
CA GLY A 163 -12.63 -1.38 2.48
C GLY A 163 -12.97 -1.31 3.96
N SER A 164 -11.93 -1.18 4.76
CA SER A 164 -12.05 -1.03 6.21
C SER A 164 -12.85 0.22 6.60
N SER A 165 -13.54 0.17 7.74
CA SER A 165 -14.16 1.33 8.40
C SER A 165 -13.13 2.33 8.92
N ILE A 166 -11.85 1.96 8.98
CA ILE A 166 -10.77 2.83 9.45
C ILE A 166 -10.61 4.02 8.51
N VAL A 167 -10.69 5.22 9.09
CA VAL A 167 -10.48 6.46 8.34
C VAL A 167 -9.01 6.58 7.91
N GLY A 168 -8.80 6.90 6.65
CA GLY A 168 -7.47 7.10 6.08
C GLY A 168 -7.53 7.95 4.80
N GLU A 169 -6.38 8.19 4.21
CA GLU A 169 -6.25 9.03 3.02
C GLU A 169 -7.05 8.49 1.82
N THR A 170 -7.17 7.18 1.68
CA THR A 170 -7.92 6.54 0.57
C THR A 170 -9.43 6.87 0.58
N ASN A 171 -10.00 7.30 1.72
CA ASN A 171 -11.40 7.72 1.78
C ASN A 171 -11.66 8.97 0.96
N LYS A 172 -10.65 9.82 0.79
CA LYS A 172 -10.71 11.06 0.00
C LYS A 172 -10.96 10.82 -1.50
N ARG A 173 -10.75 9.59 -2.01
CA ARG A 173 -11.12 9.22 -3.40
C ARG A 173 -12.60 9.42 -3.65
N LYS A 174 -13.45 8.98 -2.70
CA LYS A 174 -14.88 9.21 -2.75
C LYS A 174 -15.22 10.71 -2.70
N ASP A 175 -14.60 11.44 -1.78
CA ASP A 175 -14.90 12.84 -1.58
C ASP A 175 -14.57 13.67 -2.83
N GLY A 176 -13.46 13.37 -3.50
CA GLY A 176 -13.09 13.97 -4.79
C GLY A 176 -14.06 13.63 -5.92
N PHE A 177 -14.49 12.38 -6.01
CA PHE A 177 -15.50 11.93 -6.97
C PHE A 177 -16.82 12.66 -6.78
N VAL A 178 -17.34 12.73 -5.56
CA VAL A 178 -18.57 13.43 -5.21
C VAL A 178 -18.47 14.91 -5.57
N ALA A 179 -17.39 15.57 -5.18
CA ALA A 179 -17.19 16.99 -5.48
C ALA A 179 -17.18 17.28 -6.99
N ALA A 180 -16.62 16.41 -7.82
CA ALA A 180 -16.63 16.56 -9.27
C ALA A 180 -18.04 16.37 -9.86
N CYS A 181 -18.77 15.35 -9.41
CA CYS A 181 -20.16 15.12 -9.85
C CYS A 181 -21.08 16.29 -9.47
N GLU A 182 -20.99 16.77 -8.23
CA GLU A 182 -21.79 17.92 -7.76
C GLU A 182 -21.47 19.19 -8.54
N ALA A 183 -20.19 19.47 -8.78
CA ALA A 183 -19.77 20.66 -9.55
C ALA A 183 -20.28 20.63 -11.00
N ALA A 184 -20.39 19.44 -11.59
CA ALA A 184 -20.88 19.24 -12.96
C ALA A 184 -22.40 19.04 -13.05
N GLY A 185 -23.10 18.87 -11.92
CA GLY A 185 -24.52 18.54 -11.89
C GLY A 185 -24.83 17.15 -12.46
N VAL A 186 -23.88 16.22 -12.40
CA VAL A 186 -24.02 14.84 -12.86
C VAL A 186 -24.54 13.96 -11.72
N PRO A 187 -25.67 13.25 -11.92
CA PRO A 187 -26.21 12.35 -10.91
C PRO A 187 -25.25 11.20 -10.64
N TYR A 188 -25.17 10.78 -9.39
CA TYR A 188 -24.29 9.69 -8.97
C TYR A 188 -24.91 8.85 -7.86
N GLU A 189 -24.41 7.61 -7.73
CA GLU A 189 -24.73 6.69 -6.66
C GLU A 189 -23.44 6.22 -5.97
N ILE A 190 -23.55 5.82 -4.71
CA ILE A 190 -22.42 5.33 -3.92
C ILE A 190 -22.78 4.01 -3.27
N LYS A 191 -22.05 2.96 -3.61
CA LYS A 191 -22.07 1.69 -2.87
C LYS A 191 -20.76 1.53 -2.12
N ASN A 192 -20.81 1.68 -0.81
CA ASN A 192 -19.67 1.51 0.09
C ASN A 192 -19.89 0.27 0.94
N LEU A 193 -19.08 -0.74 0.77
CA LEU A 193 -19.10 -1.96 1.54
C LEU A 193 -17.94 -1.95 2.55
N GLU A 194 -18.25 -2.29 3.79
CA GLU A 194 -17.23 -2.45 4.82
C GLU A 194 -16.74 -3.89 4.82
N ASP A 195 -15.43 -4.05 4.83
CA ASP A 195 -14.77 -5.35 4.91
C ASP A 195 -14.96 -5.90 6.33
N ALA A 196 -15.82 -6.90 6.48
CA ALA A 196 -16.06 -7.55 7.74
C ALA A 196 -14.88 -8.47 8.10
N ARG A 197 -14.05 -8.02 9.05
CA ARG A 197 -12.87 -8.76 9.53
C ARG A 197 -13.16 -9.60 10.79
N ASP A 198 -14.43 -9.81 11.09
CA ASP A 198 -14.91 -10.56 12.26
C ASP A 198 -15.03 -12.08 12.02
N GLY A 199 -14.53 -12.57 10.89
CA GLY A 199 -14.64 -13.98 10.48
C GLY A 199 -15.97 -14.35 9.83
N THR A 200 -16.86 -13.39 9.59
CA THR A 200 -18.06 -13.64 8.79
C THR A 200 -17.67 -13.86 7.33
N VAL A 201 -18.37 -14.77 6.65
CA VAL A 201 -18.22 -14.98 5.21
C VAL A 201 -18.86 -13.78 4.51
N PHE A 202 -18.04 -12.86 4.05
CA PHE A 202 -18.45 -11.68 3.31
C PHE A 202 -18.01 -11.80 1.86
N ASP A 203 -18.99 -11.83 0.95
CA ASP A 203 -18.74 -11.81 -0.50
C ASP A 203 -19.13 -10.45 -1.08
N PRO A 204 -18.17 -9.52 -1.23
CA PRO A 204 -18.45 -8.21 -1.79
C PRO A 204 -18.98 -8.26 -3.22
N MET A 205 -18.66 -9.30 -4.01
CA MET A 205 -19.13 -9.41 -5.38
C MET A 205 -20.63 -9.76 -5.44
N ALA A 206 -21.11 -10.58 -4.52
CA ALA A 206 -22.56 -10.84 -4.38
C ALA A 206 -23.33 -9.55 -4.03
N GLU A 207 -22.80 -8.74 -3.11
CA GLU A 207 -23.40 -7.46 -2.74
C GLU A 207 -23.38 -6.44 -3.88
N PHE A 208 -22.31 -6.40 -4.68
CA PHE A 208 -22.27 -5.54 -5.87
C PHE A 208 -23.18 -6.07 -6.99
N ALA A 209 -23.34 -7.39 -7.12
CA ALA A 209 -24.28 -7.96 -8.09
C ALA A 209 -25.71 -7.52 -7.77
N VAL A 210 -26.13 -7.62 -6.51
CA VAL A 210 -27.46 -7.14 -6.08
C VAL A 210 -27.60 -5.63 -6.32
N PHE A 211 -26.60 -4.84 -5.93
CA PHE A 211 -26.63 -3.40 -6.16
C PHE A 211 -26.74 -3.04 -7.66
N LEU A 212 -26.01 -3.69 -8.52
CA LEU A 212 -26.07 -3.43 -9.97
C LEU A 212 -27.38 -3.92 -10.60
N ASP A 213 -27.93 -5.04 -10.11
CA ASP A 213 -29.20 -5.57 -10.57
C ASP A 213 -30.37 -4.64 -10.23
N ASP A 214 -30.34 -3.98 -9.08
CA ASP A 214 -31.34 -2.96 -8.67
C ASP A 214 -31.42 -1.77 -9.67
N TYR A 215 -30.34 -1.51 -10.42
CA TYR A 215 -30.25 -0.46 -11.43
C TYR A 215 -30.21 -0.99 -12.88
N LEU A 216 -30.45 -2.29 -13.08
CA LEU A 216 -30.51 -2.91 -14.40
C LEU A 216 -31.97 -3.06 -14.85
N GLN A 217 -32.36 -2.37 -15.91
CA GLN A 217 -33.70 -2.45 -16.49
C GLN A 217 -33.65 -2.80 -17.98
N ASP A 218 -34.34 -3.84 -18.39
CA ASP A 218 -34.39 -4.32 -19.77
C ASP A 218 -33.01 -4.52 -20.42
N GLY A 219 -32.01 -4.96 -19.62
CA GLY A 219 -30.64 -5.17 -20.07
C GLY A 219 -29.82 -3.89 -20.22
N VAL A 220 -30.31 -2.75 -19.74
CA VAL A 220 -29.63 -1.46 -19.72
C VAL A 220 -29.37 -1.05 -18.28
N LEU A 221 -28.09 -0.80 -17.94
CA LEU A 221 -27.71 -0.29 -16.65
C LEU A 221 -27.95 1.23 -16.60
N GLU A 222 -28.52 1.72 -15.52
CA GLU A 222 -28.74 3.16 -15.35
C GLU A 222 -27.44 3.98 -15.24
N PHE A 223 -26.33 3.36 -14.82
CA PHE A 223 -25.01 3.97 -14.80
C PHE A 223 -24.28 3.71 -16.10
N ASP A 224 -23.73 4.74 -16.70
CA ASP A 224 -22.86 4.65 -17.88
C ASP A 224 -21.37 4.80 -17.53
N GLY A 225 -21.05 5.17 -16.27
CA GLY A 225 -19.70 5.24 -15.75
C GLY A 225 -19.57 4.78 -14.30
N ILE A 226 -18.56 3.95 -14.01
CA ILE A 226 -18.29 3.42 -12.67
C ILE A 226 -16.84 3.72 -12.28
N PHE A 227 -16.66 4.39 -11.14
CA PHE A 227 -15.35 4.54 -10.50
C PHE A 227 -15.22 3.54 -9.35
N CYS A 228 -14.26 2.64 -9.45
CA CYS A 228 -13.93 1.68 -8.41
C CYS A 228 -12.73 2.18 -7.59
N VAL A 229 -12.79 2.06 -6.27
CA VAL A 229 -11.77 2.58 -5.35
C VAL A 229 -10.35 2.03 -5.60
N THR A 230 -10.22 0.87 -6.25
CA THR A 230 -8.94 0.24 -6.63
C THR A 230 -9.04 -0.46 -7.98
N ASP A 231 -7.90 -0.70 -8.63
CA ASP A 231 -7.83 -1.47 -9.88
C ASP A 231 -8.32 -2.91 -9.70
N ARG A 232 -8.02 -3.52 -8.54
CA ARG A 232 -8.51 -4.87 -8.24
C ARG A 232 -10.03 -4.93 -8.27
N LEU A 233 -10.69 -3.97 -7.61
CA LEU A 233 -12.15 -3.91 -7.60
C LEU A 233 -12.67 -3.63 -9.02
N ALA A 234 -12.05 -2.69 -9.75
CA ALA A 234 -12.45 -2.39 -11.12
C ALA A 234 -12.41 -3.62 -12.02
N TYR A 235 -11.33 -4.40 -11.94
CA TYR A 235 -11.22 -5.66 -12.68
C TYR A 235 -12.35 -6.64 -12.32
N GLN A 236 -12.65 -6.82 -11.03
CA GLN A 236 -13.73 -7.72 -10.58
C GLN A 236 -15.11 -7.23 -11.06
N ILE A 237 -15.37 -5.93 -10.99
CA ILE A 237 -16.61 -5.32 -11.48
C ILE A 237 -16.76 -5.50 -13.01
N VAL A 238 -15.68 -5.33 -13.78
CA VAL A 238 -15.69 -5.60 -15.22
C VAL A 238 -16.10 -7.05 -15.52
N GLN A 239 -15.57 -8.01 -14.76
CA GLN A 239 -15.97 -9.43 -14.93
C GLN A 239 -17.45 -9.63 -14.55
N LEU A 240 -17.91 -9.03 -13.47
CA LEU A 240 -19.30 -9.09 -13.02
C LEU A 240 -20.25 -8.51 -14.07
N LEU A 241 -19.97 -7.32 -14.61
CA LEU A 241 -20.77 -6.67 -15.65
C LEU A 241 -20.88 -7.55 -16.92
N ARG A 242 -19.76 -8.18 -17.31
CA ARG A 242 -19.76 -9.12 -18.45
C ARG A 242 -20.62 -10.36 -18.19
N LEU A 243 -20.63 -10.88 -16.97
CA LEU A 243 -21.52 -11.99 -16.58
C LEU A 243 -22.99 -11.57 -16.60
N MET A 244 -23.29 -10.29 -16.33
CA MET A 244 -24.64 -9.72 -16.44
C MET A 244 -25.03 -9.39 -17.90
N GLY A 245 -24.17 -9.67 -18.89
CA GLY A 245 -24.40 -9.45 -20.30
C GLY A 245 -24.09 -8.05 -20.82
N LEU A 246 -23.43 -7.22 -20.01
CA LEU A 246 -23.04 -5.84 -20.36
C LEU A 246 -21.63 -5.80 -20.98
N ARG A 247 -21.45 -4.95 -21.97
CA ARG A 247 -20.16 -4.72 -22.62
C ARG A 247 -19.44 -3.57 -21.94
N VAL A 248 -18.16 -3.76 -21.68
CA VAL A 248 -17.28 -2.74 -21.14
C VAL A 248 -16.16 -2.50 -22.16
N PRO A 249 -15.99 -1.28 -22.69
CA PRO A 249 -16.58 0.00 -22.23
C PRO A 249 -17.86 0.45 -22.92
N GLU A 250 -18.46 -0.31 -23.87
CA GLU A 250 -19.50 0.15 -24.79
C GLU A 250 -20.82 0.49 -24.10
N ASP A 251 -21.26 -0.32 -23.12
CA ASP A 251 -22.52 -0.11 -22.38
C ASP A 251 -22.25 0.62 -21.06
N VAL A 252 -21.08 0.37 -20.43
CA VAL A 252 -20.64 1.02 -19.19
C VAL A 252 -19.14 1.13 -19.14
N GLN A 253 -18.63 2.30 -18.80
CA GLN A 253 -17.20 2.52 -18.62
C GLN A 253 -16.81 2.28 -17.16
N VAL A 254 -15.66 1.65 -16.93
CA VAL A 254 -15.14 1.39 -15.59
C VAL A 254 -13.73 1.94 -15.48
N ILE A 255 -13.46 2.69 -14.40
CA ILE A 255 -12.14 3.19 -14.06
C ILE A 255 -11.76 2.76 -12.64
N GLY A 256 -10.52 2.36 -12.44
CA GLY A 256 -9.94 2.01 -11.15
C GLY A 256 -9.08 3.13 -10.56
N PHE A 257 -8.17 2.73 -9.69
CA PHE A 257 -7.16 3.58 -9.07
C PHE A 257 -6.00 2.66 -8.66
N ASP A 258 -4.79 3.05 -8.79
CA ASP A 258 -3.52 2.46 -8.36
C ASP A 258 -2.51 2.33 -9.51
N GLY A 259 -2.94 2.27 -10.77
CA GLY A 259 -2.06 2.13 -11.94
C GLY A 259 -1.37 0.77 -11.99
N LEU A 260 -2.07 -0.30 -11.58
CA LEU A 260 -1.49 -1.64 -11.54
C LEU A 260 -1.37 -2.24 -12.94
N ARG A 261 -0.21 -2.86 -13.20
CA ARG A 261 0.04 -3.63 -14.41
C ARG A 261 0.04 -5.12 -14.12
N THR A 262 -0.34 -5.92 -15.13
CA THR A 262 -0.35 -7.38 -15.02
C THR A 262 1.05 -7.93 -14.80
N PHE A 263 2.06 -7.31 -15.45
CA PHE A 263 3.47 -7.64 -15.30
C PHE A 263 4.30 -6.41 -15.70
N GLY A 264 5.24 -5.96 -14.89
CA GLY A 264 6.24 -4.93 -15.18
C GLY A 264 5.84 -3.84 -16.17
N ASP A 265 6.11 -4.06 -17.44
CA ASP A 265 5.85 -3.18 -18.58
C ASP A 265 4.61 -3.61 -19.43
N MET A 266 3.89 -4.66 -19.02
CA MET A 266 2.69 -5.10 -19.71
C MET A 266 1.49 -4.19 -19.41
N ASP A 267 0.35 -4.50 -20.03
CA ASP A 267 -0.87 -3.71 -19.93
C ASP A 267 -1.41 -3.54 -18.52
N TYR A 268 -2.12 -2.46 -18.28
CA TYR A 268 -2.85 -2.23 -17.05
C TYR A 268 -3.98 -3.25 -16.88
N TYR A 269 -4.36 -3.53 -15.63
CA TYR A 269 -5.48 -4.42 -15.32
C TYR A 269 -6.82 -3.88 -15.84
N CYS A 270 -6.97 -2.56 -15.84
CA CYS A 270 -8.16 -1.83 -16.27
C CYS A 270 -7.77 -0.40 -16.61
N SER A 271 -8.72 0.42 -17.04
CA SER A 271 -8.54 1.88 -17.03
C SER A 271 -8.35 2.35 -15.58
N THR A 272 -7.34 3.19 -15.34
CA THR A 272 -6.94 3.58 -13.99
C THR A 272 -6.39 5.01 -13.98
#